data_458bb281f6d3b7c64d7646fbddef6713
#
_entry.id   458bb281f6d3b7c64d7646fbddef6713
#
_cell.length_a   1.000
_cell.length_b   1.000
_cell.length_c   1.000
_cell.angle_alpha   90.00
_cell.angle_beta   90.00
_cell.angle_gamma   90.00
#
_symmetry.space_group_name_H-M   'P 1'
#
loop_
_entity.id
_entity.type
_entity.pdbx_description
1 polymer ?
#
loop_
_entity_poly.entity_id
_entity_poly.type
_entity_poly.pdbx_seq_one_letter_code
_entity_poly.pdbx_strand_id
1 'polypeptide(L)'
;MKKILLIGLLSGLVLAGCSGKGKEKETASSSNSSSSSSLVSSSSDPEETSKLREQYKDAMTNENANFPQLSTEVAEDEAEVKLVTTEGDIRIKLFPKQAPLAVENFLTHAKEGYYDGVLFHRVINEFMIQTGDPKGDGTGGESIWKGKDKSKDSGNGFKNEYSPYLYNIRGALSMANAGPGTNGSQFFINQSKKDLSSQMSTDSFPAKIIEAYKNGGNPTLDGGAYTVFGQVLEGMDVVDKIAAAETDDNDKPKKDIKIEKIEIIKDYDFSK
;
A
#
# COMPACT_ATOMS: atom_id res chain seq x y z
N MET A 1 -14.17 1.89 59.33
CA MET A 1 -14.83 3.09 59.87
C MET A 1 -14.92 4.12 58.75
N LYS A 2 -16.14 4.30 58.18
CA LYS A 2 -16.86 5.60 58.08
C LYS A 2 -16.12 6.68 57.31
N LYS A 3 -16.64 7.36 56.27
CA LYS A 3 -18.00 7.72 55.72
C LYS A 3 -17.74 8.30 54.32
N ILE A 4 -18.42 7.95 53.28
CA ILE A 4 -19.57 8.52 52.56
C ILE A 4 -19.70 10.04 52.70
N LEU A 5 -19.65 10.77 51.53
CA LEU A 5 -20.59 11.84 51.23
C LEU A 5 -20.74 12.06 49.72
N LEU A 6 -21.95 11.95 49.27
CA LEU A 6 -22.60 12.31 48.00
C LEU A 6 -23.11 13.75 48.11
N ILE A 7 -23.12 14.50 47.02
CA ILE A 7 -24.03 15.64 46.63
C ILE A 7 -23.59 16.01 45.20
N GLY A 8 -24.35 15.99 44.09
CA GLY A 8 -25.77 16.09 43.85
C GLY A 8 -26.19 17.52 43.49
N LEU A 9 -26.60 17.79 42.26
CA LEU A 9 -27.65 18.70 41.72
C LEU A 9 -27.25 19.20 40.32
N LEU A 10 -27.94 18.87 39.24
CA LEU A 10 -29.29 19.17 38.75
C LEU A 10 -29.49 20.62 38.26
N SER A 11 -29.82 20.78 37.06
CA SER A 11 -30.86 21.57 36.37
C SER A 11 -30.38 22.04 35.01
N GLY A 12 -31.09 21.97 33.91
CA GLY A 12 -32.49 21.83 33.58
C GLY A 12 -32.74 22.43 32.23
N LEU A 13 -33.41 21.67 31.41
CA LEU A 13 -34.62 21.93 30.66
C LEU A 13 -34.68 23.18 29.74
N VAL A 14 -35.09 23.02 28.44
CA VAL A 14 -36.42 23.30 27.83
C VAL A 14 -36.31 22.93 26.32
N LEU A 15 -36.97 21.92 25.83
CA LEU A 15 -38.26 21.74 25.15
C LEU A 15 -38.55 22.64 23.93
N ALA A 16 -38.73 22.00 22.76
CA ALA A 16 -39.87 21.99 21.83
C ALA A 16 -39.43 21.30 20.54
N GLY A 17 -39.93 20.19 20.06
CA GLY A 17 -41.28 19.72 19.87
C GLY A 17 -41.64 19.77 18.39
N CYS A 18 -41.62 18.61 17.69
CA CYS A 18 -42.75 18.24 16.82
C CYS A 18 -42.57 16.84 16.24
N SER A 19 -43.59 16.13 16.36
CA SER A 19 -44.08 14.81 16.00
C SER A 19 -43.78 14.33 14.55
N GLY A 20 -43.44 13.02 14.42
CA GLY A 20 -43.49 12.26 13.18
C GLY A 20 -43.15 10.81 13.39
N LYS A 21 -44.16 9.96 13.58
CA LYS A 21 -44.02 8.48 13.63
C LYS A 21 -43.51 7.92 12.30
N GLY A 22 -42.45 7.10 12.34
CA GLY A 22 -42.04 6.25 11.23
C GLY A 22 -41.14 5.11 11.72
N LYS A 23 -41.63 3.89 11.51
CA LYS A 23 -41.09 2.60 11.97
C LYS A 23 -39.60 2.41 11.68
N GLU A 24 -38.87 1.97 12.69
CA GLU A 24 -37.58 1.31 12.57
C GLU A 24 -37.69 0.05 11.71
N LYS A 25 -36.84 -0.02 10.69
CA LYS A 25 -36.53 -1.22 9.96
C LYS A 25 -35.01 -1.27 9.88
N GLU A 26 -34.42 -2.12 10.72
CA GLU A 26 -33.02 -2.51 10.59
C GLU A 26 -32.81 -3.10 9.18
N THR A 27 -32.03 -2.40 8.37
CA THR A 27 -31.45 -2.95 7.15
C THR A 27 -29.96 -3.08 7.38
N ALA A 28 -29.53 -4.32 7.52
CA ALA A 28 -28.13 -4.69 7.41
C ALA A 28 -27.56 -4.11 6.11
N SER A 29 -26.58 -3.22 6.23
CA SER A 29 -25.85 -2.66 5.11
C SER A 29 -24.92 -3.72 4.58
N SER A 30 -25.28 -4.30 3.45
CA SER A 30 -24.37 -5.08 2.61
C SER A 30 -23.32 -4.13 2.04
N SER A 31 -22.07 -4.29 2.46
CA SER A 31 -20.94 -3.54 1.94
C SER A 31 -20.53 -4.05 0.56
N ASN A 32 -20.82 -3.33 -0.41
CA ASN A 32 -20.20 -2.86 -1.64
C ASN A 32 -19.09 -3.69 -2.30
N SER A 33 -19.50 -4.34 -3.37
CA SER A 33 -18.67 -4.81 -4.50
C SER A 33 -18.55 -3.76 -5.63
N SER A 34 -18.25 -2.47 -5.32
CA SER A 34 -18.27 -1.40 -6.34
C SER A 34 -16.96 -0.61 -6.51
N SER A 35 -15.83 -1.10 -5.95
CA SER A 35 -14.59 -0.31 -5.96
C SER A 35 -13.86 -0.23 -7.31
N SER A 36 -13.94 -1.25 -8.18
CA SER A 36 -13.20 -1.25 -9.44
C SER A 36 -13.82 -0.39 -10.55
N SER A 37 -15.16 -0.26 -10.60
CA SER A 37 -15.82 0.58 -11.60
C SER A 37 -15.72 2.08 -11.31
N SER A 38 -15.51 2.50 -10.06
CA SER A 38 -15.34 3.90 -9.68
C SER A 38 -13.94 4.45 -9.99
N LEU A 39 -12.91 3.61 -10.02
CA LEU A 39 -11.53 4.01 -10.32
C LEU A 39 -11.33 4.35 -11.79
N VAL A 40 -11.95 3.58 -12.69
CA VAL A 40 -11.89 3.81 -14.14
C VAL A 40 -12.56 5.14 -14.55
N SER A 41 -13.38 5.74 -13.70
CA SER A 41 -14.05 7.02 -13.96
C SER A 41 -13.33 8.24 -13.37
N SER A 42 -12.19 8.06 -12.67
CA SER A 42 -11.51 9.17 -11.96
C SER A 42 -10.42 9.87 -12.75
N SER A 43 -9.97 9.34 -13.90
CA SER A 43 -9.05 10.05 -14.80
C SER A 43 -9.78 11.14 -15.59
N SER A 44 -9.22 12.34 -15.60
CA SER A 44 -9.72 13.45 -16.41
C SER A 44 -9.35 13.34 -17.90
N ASP A 45 -8.45 12.38 -18.25
CA ASP A 45 -8.02 12.11 -19.61
C ASP A 45 -8.82 10.93 -20.20
N PRO A 46 -9.62 11.18 -21.28
CA PRO A 46 -10.43 10.13 -21.91
C PRO A 46 -9.59 8.98 -22.50
N GLU A 47 -8.37 9.27 -22.99
CA GLU A 47 -7.49 8.27 -23.60
C GLU A 47 -6.89 7.37 -22.53
N GLU A 48 -6.40 7.94 -21.42
CA GLU A 48 -5.91 7.19 -20.24
C GLU A 48 -7.02 6.29 -19.68
N THR A 49 -8.24 6.83 -19.57
CA THR A 49 -9.40 6.08 -19.09
C THR A 49 -9.76 4.92 -20.02
N SER A 50 -9.71 5.12 -21.35
CA SER A 50 -10.01 4.06 -22.33
C SER A 50 -8.98 2.93 -22.25
N LYS A 51 -7.69 3.29 -22.21
CA LYS A 51 -6.58 2.33 -22.07
C LYS A 51 -6.69 1.51 -20.78
N LEU A 52 -7.01 2.17 -19.67
CA LEU A 52 -7.17 1.48 -18.39
C LEU A 52 -8.35 0.49 -18.40
N ARG A 53 -9.46 0.83 -19.08
CA ARG A 53 -10.60 -0.09 -19.25
C ARG A 53 -10.24 -1.32 -20.07
N GLU A 54 -9.47 -1.15 -21.14
CA GLU A 54 -8.99 -2.27 -21.96
C GLU A 54 -8.05 -3.17 -21.16
N GLN A 55 -7.11 -2.60 -20.43
CA GLN A 55 -6.19 -3.33 -19.54
C GLN A 55 -6.95 -4.08 -18.44
N TYR A 56 -7.95 -3.45 -17.83
CA TYR A 56 -8.80 -4.11 -16.83
C TYR A 56 -9.57 -5.28 -17.43
N LYS A 57 -10.16 -5.09 -18.62
CA LYS A 57 -10.86 -6.16 -19.32
C LYS A 57 -9.90 -7.31 -19.65
N ASP A 58 -8.71 -7.02 -20.16
CA ASP A 58 -7.67 -8.01 -20.43
C ASP A 58 -7.29 -8.78 -19.16
N ALA A 59 -6.95 -8.09 -18.08
CA ALA A 59 -6.60 -8.72 -16.81
C ALA A 59 -7.70 -9.66 -16.29
N MET A 60 -8.97 -9.29 -16.46
CA MET A 60 -10.11 -10.06 -15.96
C MET A 60 -10.51 -11.25 -16.84
N THR A 61 -10.32 -11.17 -18.17
CA THR A 61 -10.90 -12.14 -19.10
C THR A 61 -9.89 -12.91 -19.93
N ASN A 62 -8.64 -12.46 -20.01
CA ASN A 62 -7.58 -13.13 -20.75
C ASN A 62 -6.86 -14.14 -19.84
N GLU A 63 -7.08 -15.43 -20.07
CA GLU A 63 -6.39 -16.50 -19.32
C GLU A 63 -4.86 -16.44 -19.45
N ASN A 64 -4.35 -15.80 -20.51
CA ASN A 64 -2.92 -15.60 -20.75
C ASN A 64 -2.43 -14.22 -20.25
N ALA A 65 -3.27 -13.43 -19.59
CA ALA A 65 -2.85 -12.15 -19.01
C ALA A 65 -1.59 -12.33 -18.15
N ASN A 66 -0.62 -11.46 -18.37
CA ASN A 66 0.64 -11.47 -17.64
C ASN A 66 0.53 -10.63 -16.36
N PHE A 67 0.62 -11.30 -15.23
CA PHE A 67 0.73 -10.68 -13.91
C PHE A 67 2.20 -10.75 -13.48
N PRO A 68 2.98 -9.67 -13.63
CA PRO A 68 4.44 -9.75 -13.44
C PRO A 68 4.84 -10.15 -12.02
N GLN A 69 3.99 -9.90 -11.02
CA GLN A 69 4.23 -10.32 -9.63
C GLN A 69 4.29 -11.85 -9.46
N LEU A 70 3.62 -12.61 -10.33
CA LEU A 70 3.54 -14.07 -10.20
C LEU A 70 4.75 -14.80 -10.78
N SER A 71 5.64 -14.11 -11.51
CA SER A 71 6.92 -14.66 -11.97
C SER A 71 8.00 -14.40 -10.94
N THR A 72 8.90 -15.36 -10.74
CA THR A 72 10.13 -15.20 -9.95
C THR A 72 11.30 -14.65 -10.76
N GLU A 73 11.16 -14.59 -12.08
CA GLU A 73 12.19 -14.03 -12.98
C GLU A 73 12.05 -12.50 -13.04
N VAL A 74 13.17 -11.82 -13.27
CA VAL A 74 13.24 -10.38 -13.52
C VAL A 74 13.28 -10.16 -15.02
N ALA A 75 12.19 -9.69 -15.62
CA ALA A 75 12.07 -9.43 -17.05
C ALA A 75 12.98 -8.27 -17.49
N GLU A 76 13.23 -8.15 -18.81
CA GLU A 76 14.12 -7.12 -19.38
C GLU A 76 13.67 -5.70 -19.01
N ASP A 77 12.37 -5.47 -18.95
CA ASP A 77 11.69 -4.21 -18.63
C ASP A 77 11.38 -4.00 -17.15
N GLU A 78 11.91 -4.85 -16.27
CA GLU A 78 11.84 -4.72 -14.82
C GLU A 78 13.18 -4.28 -14.25
N ALA A 79 13.17 -3.66 -13.07
CA ALA A 79 14.36 -3.40 -12.28
C ALA A 79 14.46 -4.37 -11.08
N GLU A 80 15.62 -4.42 -10.44
CA GLU A 80 15.85 -5.27 -9.28
C GLU A 80 16.74 -4.57 -8.26
N VAL A 81 16.36 -4.70 -7.00
CA VAL A 81 17.11 -4.17 -5.85
C VAL A 81 17.26 -5.20 -4.76
N LYS A 82 18.23 -4.98 -3.89
CA LYS A 82 18.37 -5.71 -2.63
C LYS A 82 18.36 -4.71 -1.47
N LEU A 83 17.34 -4.80 -0.62
CA LEU A 83 17.33 -4.12 0.68
C LEU A 83 18.21 -4.92 1.64
N VAL A 84 19.32 -4.33 2.05
CA VAL A 84 20.17 -4.85 3.13
C VAL A 84 19.63 -4.26 4.42
N THR A 85 19.14 -5.11 5.33
CA THR A 85 18.57 -4.68 6.60
C THR A 85 19.33 -5.25 7.77
N THR A 86 19.16 -4.70 8.96
CA THR A 86 19.73 -5.24 10.22
C THR A 86 19.22 -6.64 10.57
N GLU A 87 18.16 -7.13 9.90
CA GLU A 87 17.55 -8.42 10.14
C GLU A 87 17.83 -9.46 9.03
N GLY A 88 18.43 -9.01 7.91
CA GLY A 88 18.77 -9.80 6.73
C GLY A 88 18.45 -9.08 5.43
N ASP A 89 18.71 -9.76 4.31
CA ASP A 89 18.53 -9.20 2.97
C ASP A 89 17.16 -9.55 2.39
N ILE A 90 16.58 -8.61 1.61
CA ILE A 90 15.30 -8.78 0.92
C ILE A 90 15.54 -8.40 -0.55
N ARG A 91 15.40 -9.36 -1.48
CA ARG A 91 15.46 -9.09 -2.93
C ARG A 91 14.08 -8.75 -3.47
N ILE A 92 14.00 -7.67 -4.25
CA ILE A 92 12.74 -7.12 -4.73
C ILE A 92 12.89 -6.77 -6.21
N LYS A 93 11.97 -7.21 -7.04
CA LYS A 93 11.81 -6.68 -8.39
C LYS A 93 10.82 -5.53 -8.44
N LEU A 94 11.02 -4.61 -9.36
CA LEU A 94 10.24 -3.39 -9.52
C LEU A 94 9.62 -3.34 -10.91
N PHE A 95 8.47 -2.65 -11.03
CA PHE A 95 7.63 -2.62 -12.23
C PHE A 95 7.56 -1.22 -12.87
N PRO A 96 8.62 -0.76 -13.56
CA PRO A 96 8.68 0.60 -14.13
C PRO A 96 7.59 0.90 -15.15
N LYS A 97 7.11 -0.10 -15.90
CA LYS A 97 6.06 0.09 -16.90
C LYS A 97 4.67 0.31 -16.26
N GLN A 98 4.42 -0.32 -15.12
CA GLN A 98 3.13 -0.26 -14.43
C GLN A 98 3.05 0.91 -13.44
N ALA A 99 4.19 1.28 -12.84
CA ALA A 99 4.29 2.33 -11.83
C ALA A 99 5.56 3.18 -12.03
N PRO A 100 5.67 3.90 -13.17
CA PRO A 100 6.90 4.62 -13.53
C PRO A 100 7.31 5.67 -12.51
N LEU A 101 6.37 6.45 -11.95
CA LEU A 101 6.73 7.48 -10.97
C LEU A 101 7.23 6.86 -9.66
N ALA A 102 6.54 5.85 -9.15
CA ALA A 102 6.93 5.20 -7.90
C ALA A 102 8.31 4.53 -8.03
N VAL A 103 8.58 3.85 -9.15
CA VAL A 103 9.87 3.19 -9.38
C VAL A 103 10.98 4.22 -9.61
N GLU A 104 10.76 5.29 -10.41
CA GLU A 104 11.74 6.37 -10.63
C GLU A 104 12.10 7.05 -9.30
N ASN A 105 11.08 7.38 -8.50
CA ASN A 105 11.26 7.98 -7.18
C ASN A 105 12.08 7.07 -6.24
N PHE A 106 11.69 5.80 -6.15
CA PHE A 106 12.35 4.83 -5.28
C PHE A 106 13.80 4.56 -5.69
N LEU A 107 14.07 4.29 -6.98
CA LEU A 107 15.42 4.02 -7.48
C LEU A 107 16.34 5.24 -7.34
N THR A 108 15.84 6.45 -7.58
CA THR A 108 16.62 7.67 -7.42
C THR A 108 17.00 7.88 -5.95
N HIS A 109 16.04 7.77 -5.03
CA HIS A 109 16.33 7.82 -3.60
C HIS A 109 17.32 6.74 -3.14
N ALA A 110 17.17 5.51 -3.66
CA ALA A 110 18.10 4.42 -3.35
C ALA A 110 19.54 4.72 -3.82
N LYS A 111 19.70 5.25 -5.04
CA LYS A 111 21.00 5.64 -5.61
C LYS A 111 21.66 6.79 -4.82
N GLU A 112 20.85 7.68 -4.27
CA GLU A 112 21.31 8.82 -3.46
C GLU A 112 21.62 8.44 -1.99
N GLY A 113 21.40 7.18 -1.59
CA GLY A 113 21.57 6.73 -0.20
C GLY A 113 20.52 7.30 0.76
N TYR A 114 19.40 7.81 0.23
CA TYR A 114 18.34 8.45 1.02
C TYR A 114 17.73 7.50 2.06
N TYR A 115 17.72 6.21 1.78
CA TYR A 115 17.16 5.19 2.66
C TYR A 115 18.18 4.61 3.66
N ASP A 116 19.47 4.99 3.60
CA ASP A 116 20.51 4.45 4.46
C ASP A 116 20.27 4.83 5.92
N GLY A 117 20.18 3.85 6.79
CA GLY A 117 19.90 4.02 8.21
C GLY A 117 18.44 4.27 8.57
N VAL A 118 17.52 4.29 7.59
CA VAL A 118 16.08 4.56 7.81
C VAL A 118 15.41 3.41 8.54
N LEU A 119 14.58 3.74 9.53
CA LEU A 119 13.88 2.80 10.40
C LEU A 119 12.67 2.15 9.71
N PHE A 120 12.40 0.90 10.04
CA PHE A 120 11.05 0.36 9.97
C PHE A 120 10.27 0.93 11.15
N HIS A 121 9.59 2.06 10.92
CA HIS A 121 8.95 2.84 11.98
C HIS A 121 7.56 2.33 12.36
N ARG A 122 6.97 1.43 11.56
CA ARG A 122 5.68 0.78 11.84
C ARG A 122 5.66 -0.63 11.28
N VAL A 123 5.43 -1.62 12.14
CA VAL A 123 5.31 -3.02 11.76
C VAL A 123 4.09 -3.65 12.43
N ILE A 124 3.28 -4.33 11.65
CA ILE A 124 2.09 -5.03 12.15
C ILE A 124 2.10 -6.45 11.60
N ASN A 125 2.22 -7.41 12.51
CA ASN A 125 2.15 -8.83 12.16
C ASN A 125 0.80 -9.16 11.51
N GLU A 126 0.80 -10.03 10.50
CA GLU A 126 -0.35 -10.38 9.67
C GLU A 126 -0.95 -9.18 8.92
N PHE A 127 -0.11 -8.15 8.64
CA PHE A 127 -0.48 -7.02 7.80
C PHE A 127 0.70 -6.55 6.94
N MET A 128 1.62 -5.70 7.47
CA MET A 128 2.71 -5.11 6.68
C MET A 128 3.88 -4.65 7.54
N ILE A 129 5.02 -4.38 6.90
CA ILE A 129 6.15 -3.64 7.47
C ILE A 129 6.36 -2.35 6.68
N GLN A 130 6.42 -1.18 7.35
CA GLN A 130 6.49 0.15 6.75
C GLN A 130 7.77 0.87 7.13
N THR A 131 8.37 1.55 6.14
CA THR A 131 9.64 2.25 6.23
C THR A 131 9.68 3.43 5.24
N GLY A 132 10.89 3.97 4.98
CA GLY A 132 11.09 5.01 3.96
C GLY A 132 10.89 6.43 4.47
N ASP A 133 10.72 6.62 5.77
CA ASP A 133 10.68 7.93 6.43
C ASP A 133 12.03 8.23 7.10
N PRO A 134 12.79 9.23 6.62
CA PRO A 134 14.08 9.62 7.26
C PRO A 134 13.95 10.11 8.71
N LYS A 135 12.76 10.61 9.10
CA LYS A 135 12.51 10.99 10.49
C LYS A 135 12.25 9.79 11.40
N GLY A 136 11.80 8.66 10.84
CA GLY A 136 11.50 7.45 11.58
C GLY A 136 10.33 7.56 12.57
N ASP A 137 9.38 8.46 12.30
CA ASP A 137 8.17 8.69 13.11
C ASP A 137 6.87 8.61 12.28
N GLY A 138 6.97 8.35 10.98
CA GLY A 138 5.85 8.24 10.04
C GLY A 138 5.37 9.58 9.46
N THR A 139 5.97 10.73 9.87
CA THR A 139 5.53 12.06 9.44
C THR A 139 6.37 12.66 8.33
N GLY A 140 7.50 12.03 8.00
CA GLY A 140 8.46 12.52 7.04
C GLY A 140 8.41 11.82 5.70
N GLY A 141 9.41 12.11 4.89
CA GLY A 141 9.56 11.56 3.55
C GLY A 141 8.98 12.46 2.47
N GLU A 142 9.71 12.57 1.37
CA GLU A 142 9.32 13.42 0.25
C GLU A 142 9.68 12.75 -1.08
N SER A 143 9.05 13.21 -2.16
CA SER A 143 9.40 12.76 -3.49
C SER A 143 10.67 13.43 -4.00
N ILE A 144 11.33 12.80 -4.97
CA ILE A 144 12.49 13.40 -5.68
C ILE A 144 12.13 14.69 -6.42
N TRP A 145 10.85 14.92 -6.70
CA TRP A 145 10.34 16.09 -7.44
C TRP A 145 9.93 17.25 -6.54
N LYS A 146 9.81 17.05 -5.22
CA LYS A 146 9.36 18.09 -4.30
C LYS A 146 10.20 19.35 -4.44
N GLY A 147 9.54 20.46 -4.76
CA GLY A 147 10.20 21.74 -5.01
C GLY A 147 11.00 21.86 -6.31
N LYS A 148 11.10 20.78 -7.11
CA LYS A 148 11.85 20.72 -8.37
C LYS A 148 10.93 20.63 -9.60
N ASP A 149 9.91 19.76 -9.56
CA ASP A 149 8.95 19.56 -10.65
C ASP A 149 7.52 19.56 -10.14
N LYS A 150 6.86 20.71 -10.26
CA LYS A 150 5.47 20.90 -9.79
C LYS A 150 4.43 20.14 -10.63
N SER A 151 4.80 19.65 -11.81
CA SER A 151 3.89 18.83 -12.63
C SER A 151 3.74 17.41 -12.09
N LYS A 152 4.77 16.90 -11.43
CA LYS A 152 4.79 15.58 -10.78
C LYS A 152 4.43 15.67 -9.28
N ASP A 153 4.96 16.69 -8.57
CA ASP A 153 4.70 16.93 -7.15
C ASP A 153 4.44 18.41 -6.89
N SER A 154 3.18 18.77 -6.69
CA SER A 154 2.74 20.14 -6.42
C SER A 154 3.12 20.65 -5.00
N GLY A 155 3.74 19.81 -4.17
CA GLY A 155 4.16 20.11 -2.79
C GLY A 155 3.59 19.16 -1.74
N ASN A 156 2.60 18.32 -2.12
CA ASN A 156 1.97 17.35 -1.24
C ASN A 156 2.41 15.90 -1.51
N GLY A 157 3.16 15.66 -2.58
CA GLY A 157 3.54 14.36 -3.09
C GLY A 157 3.06 14.12 -4.51
N PHE A 158 3.40 12.96 -5.09
CA PHE A 158 3.00 12.56 -6.43
C PHE A 158 1.75 11.67 -6.44
N LYS A 159 1.10 11.58 -7.61
CA LYS A 159 -0.16 10.84 -7.80
C LYS A 159 0.01 9.34 -7.58
N ASN A 160 -1.07 8.67 -7.21
CA ASN A 160 -1.12 7.21 -7.22
C ASN A 160 -1.10 6.71 -8.66
N GLU A 161 -0.46 5.55 -8.85
CA GLU A 161 -0.45 4.81 -10.10
C GLU A 161 -1.18 3.49 -9.90
N TYR A 162 -2.19 3.24 -10.71
CA TYR A 162 -2.99 2.03 -10.67
C TYR A 162 -2.71 1.18 -11.90
N SER A 163 -2.50 -0.11 -11.68
CA SER A 163 -2.41 -1.10 -12.75
C SER A 163 -3.31 -2.29 -12.43
N PRO A 164 -4.17 -2.75 -13.35
CA PRO A 164 -4.99 -3.94 -13.14
C PRO A 164 -4.19 -5.26 -13.17
N TYR A 165 -2.87 -5.18 -13.34
CA TYR A 165 -1.95 -6.33 -13.31
C TYR A 165 -1.15 -6.40 -12.01
N LEU A 166 -1.33 -5.45 -11.08
CA LEU A 166 -0.61 -5.39 -9.81
C LEU A 166 -1.58 -5.35 -8.62
N TYR A 167 -1.31 -6.17 -7.62
CA TYR A 167 -2.17 -6.38 -6.46
C TYR A 167 -1.35 -6.44 -5.17
N ASN A 168 -1.99 -6.14 -4.04
CA ASN A 168 -1.37 -6.20 -2.71
C ASN A 168 -1.29 -7.64 -2.18
N ILE A 169 -0.84 -8.58 -3.02
CA ILE A 169 -0.54 -9.95 -2.62
C ILE A 169 0.63 -9.98 -1.63
N ARG A 170 0.85 -11.12 -0.95
CA ARG A 170 1.98 -11.26 -0.04
C ARG A 170 3.31 -10.96 -0.75
N GLY A 171 4.13 -10.12 -0.13
CA GLY A 171 5.41 -9.65 -0.67
C GLY A 171 5.30 -8.47 -1.65
N ALA A 172 4.09 -7.97 -1.96
CA ALA A 172 3.96 -6.76 -2.76
C ALA A 172 4.57 -5.56 -2.04
N LEU A 173 5.34 -4.75 -2.79
CA LEU A 173 5.90 -3.47 -2.36
C LEU A 173 4.99 -2.35 -2.84
N SER A 174 4.50 -1.53 -1.90
CA SER A 174 3.52 -0.48 -2.19
C SER A 174 3.91 0.84 -1.54
N MET A 175 3.57 1.96 -2.21
CA MET A 175 3.76 3.30 -1.63
C MET A 175 2.81 3.53 -0.46
N ALA A 176 3.35 4.02 0.65
CA ALA A 176 2.53 4.54 1.74
C ALA A 176 2.15 6.00 1.45
N ASN A 177 0.89 6.36 1.73
CA ASN A 177 0.39 7.71 1.52
C ASN A 177 -0.69 8.08 2.56
N ALA A 178 -1.00 9.37 2.66
CA ALA A 178 -2.05 9.94 3.52
C ALA A 178 -3.34 10.27 2.72
N GLY A 179 -3.49 9.68 1.55
CA GLY A 179 -4.60 9.88 0.62
C GLY A 179 -4.11 10.09 -0.82
N PRO A 180 -5.02 10.27 -1.78
CA PRO A 180 -4.66 10.42 -3.18
C PRO A 180 -3.68 11.57 -3.43
N GLY A 181 -2.60 11.30 -4.19
CA GLY A 181 -1.62 12.33 -4.56
C GLY A 181 -0.69 12.78 -3.43
N THR A 182 -0.50 11.94 -2.42
CA THR A 182 0.40 12.26 -1.29
C THR A 182 1.56 11.26 -1.16
N ASN A 183 1.94 10.58 -2.24
CA ASN A 183 3.09 9.69 -2.22
C ASN A 183 4.40 10.50 -2.06
N GLY A 184 5.20 10.11 -1.09
CA GLY A 184 6.54 10.67 -0.84
C GLY A 184 7.62 9.64 -1.04
N SER A 185 8.37 9.32 0.02
CA SER A 185 9.39 8.27 0.01
C SER A 185 8.98 7.03 0.81
N GLN A 186 7.91 7.08 1.60
CA GLN A 186 7.48 5.96 2.43
C GLN A 186 6.88 4.83 1.61
N PHE A 187 7.20 3.59 1.98
CA PHE A 187 6.67 2.38 1.37
C PHE A 187 6.46 1.28 2.40
N PHE A 188 5.70 0.27 2.03
CA PHE A 188 5.49 -0.91 2.85
C PHE A 188 5.56 -2.20 2.04
N ILE A 189 5.88 -3.29 2.72
CA ILE A 189 5.84 -4.65 2.17
C ILE A 189 4.66 -5.40 2.82
N ASN A 190 3.77 -5.94 1.99
CA ASN A 190 2.64 -6.74 2.43
C ASN A 190 3.11 -8.07 3.02
N GLN A 191 2.80 -8.32 4.31
CA GLN A 191 3.33 -9.47 5.04
C GLN A 191 2.29 -10.55 5.32
N SER A 192 1.01 -10.22 5.44
CA SER A 192 -0.06 -11.15 5.85
C SER A 192 0.03 -12.50 5.15
N LYS A 193 -0.14 -13.59 5.93
CA LYS A 193 -0.18 -14.98 5.46
C LYS A 193 -1.61 -15.53 5.37
N LYS A 194 -2.61 -14.71 5.70
CA LYS A 194 -4.00 -15.13 5.76
C LYS A 194 -4.53 -15.45 4.37
N ASP A 195 -5.04 -16.66 4.19
CA ASP A 195 -5.81 -17.02 3.01
C ASP A 195 -7.15 -16.28 3.01
N LEU A 196 -7.28 -15.31 2.12
CA LEU A 196 -8.50 -14.53 1.92
C LEU A 196 -9.20 -14.87 0.59
N SER A 197 -8.70 -15.87 -0.16
CA SER A 197 -9.20 -16.24 -1.48
C SER A 197 -10.68 -16.65 -1.48
N SER A 198 -11.16 -17.31 -0.41
CA SER A 198 -12.55 -17.72 -0.25
C SER A 198 -13.54 -16.55 -0.11
N GLN A 199 -13.06 -15.34 0.17
CA GLN A 199 -13.85 -14.12 0.28
C GLN A 199 -13.87 -13.30 -1.01
N MET A 200 -13.17 -13.79 -2.05
CA MET A 200 -12.99 -13.08 -3.33
C MET A 200 -13.89 -13.66 -4.41
N SER A 201 -14.31 -12.82 -5.36
CA SER A 201 -15.13 -13.22 -6.51
C SER A 201 -14.38 -12.98 -7.81
N THR A 202 -14.55 -13.90 -8.78
CA THR A 202 -14.06 -13.74 -10.15
C THR A 202 -14.73 -12.59 -10.91
N ASP A 203 -15.83 -12.03 -10.39
CA ASP A 203 -16.43 -10.81 -10.92
C ASP A 203 -15.61 -9.56 -10.62
N SER A 204 -14.71 -9.63 -9.60
CA SER A 204 -13.94 -8.48 -9.10
C SER A 204 -12.43 -8.69 -9.21
N PHE A 205 -11.97 -9.92 -9.27
CA PHE A 205 -10.55 -10.27 -9.31
C PHE A 205 -10.24 -11.34 -10.36
N PRO A 206 -9.12 -11.22 -11.08
CA PRO A 206 -8.65 -12.29 -11.95
C PRO A 206 -8.42 -13.60 -11.19
N ALA A 207 -8.77 -14.73 -11.80
CA ALA A 207 -8.65 -16.04 -11.14
C ALA A 207 -7.21 -16.33 -10.64
N LYS A 208 -6.18 -15.95 -11.42
CA LYS A 208 -4.76 -16.09 -11.02
C LYS A 208 -4.43 -15.28 -9.77
N ILE A 209 -5.07 -14.13 -9.58
CA ILE A 209 -4.86 -13.26 -8.42
C ILE A 209 -5.58 -13.82 -7.19
N ILE A 210 -6.80 -14.36 -7.36
CA ILE A 210 -7.49 -15.09 -6.28
C ILE A 210 -6.62 -16.27 -5.81
N GLU A 211 -6.00 -17.01 -6.73
CA GLU A 211 -5.07 -18.09 -6.38
C GLU A 211 -3.84 -17.57 -5.61
N ALA A 212 -3.28 -16.43 -6.03
CA ALA A 212 -2.15 -15.83 -5.33
C ALA A 212 -2.49 -15.42 -3.89
N TYR A 213 -3.71 -14.94 -3.63
CA TYR A 213 -4.18 -14.57 -2.30
C TYR A 213 -4.40 -15.76 -1.34
N LYS A 214 -4.31 -17.01 -1.82
CA LYS A 214 -4.21 -18.18 -0.94
C LYS A 214 -2.94 -18.16 -0.10
N ASN A 215 -1.88 -17.54 -0.61
CA ASN A 215 -0.61 -17.39 0.08
C ASN A 215 -0.55 -16.13 0.98
N GLY A 216 -1.63 -15.34 1.01
CA GLY A 216 -1.73 -14.12 1.80
C GLY A 216 -1.66 -12.83 0.99
N GLY A 217 -1.66 -11.73 1.72
CA GLY A 217 -1.73 -10.37 1.20
C GLY A 217 -2.90 -9.59 1.79
N ASN A 218 -3.15 -8.39 1.24
CA ASN A 218 -4.14 -7.46 1.78
C ASN A 218 -5.06 -6.93 0.66
N PRO A 219 -6.05 -7.70 0.19
CA PRO A 219 -6.91 -7.30 -0.93
C PRO A 219 -7.73 -6.03 -0.67
N THR A 220 -7.91 -5.62 0.59
CA THR A 220 -8.57 -4.36 0.95
C THR A 220 -7.75 -3.12 0.58
N LEU A 221 -6.46 -3.29 0.27
CA LEU A 221 -5.57 -2.22 -0.20
C LEU A 221 -5.53 -2.09 -1.72
N ASP A 222 -6.18 -3.01 -2.45
CA ASP A 222 -6.26 -2.98 -3.90
C ASP A 222 -7.18 -1.85 -4.38
N GLY A 223 -7.19 -1.62 -5.70
CA GLY A 223 -8.09 -0.66 -6.29
C GLY A 223 -7.50 0.76 -6.39
N GLY A 224 -6.18 0.92 -6.34
CA GLY A 224 -5.49 2.19 -6.63
C GLY A 224 -5.37 3.15 -5.44
N ALA A 225 -5.81 2.76 -4.25
CA ALA A 225 -5.56 3.55 -3.03
C ALA A 225 -4.06 3.63 -2.71
N TYR A 226 -3.33 2.56 -3.00
CA TYR A 226 -1.89 2.45 -2.82
C TYR A 226 -1.24 1.97 -4.13
N THR A 227 -0.19 2.65 -4.56
CA THR A 227 0.57 2.26 -5.75
C THR A 227 1.40 1.02 -5.45
N VAL A 228 1.04 -0.12 -6.03
CA VAL A 228 1.92 -1.31 -6.04
C VAL A 228 2.99 -1.12 -7.10
N PHE A 229 4.27 -1.23 -6.74
CA PHE A 229 5.37 -0.96 -7.66
C PHE A 229 6.50 -1.98 -7.64
N GLY A 230 6.41 -3.02 -6.80
CA GLY A 230 7.38 -4.11 -6.71
C GLY A 230 6.83 -5.37 -6.07
N GLN A 231 7.67 -6.42 -6.07
CA GLN A 231 7.38 -7.72 -5.48
C GLN A 231 8.66 -8.33 -4.90
N VAL A 232 8.59 -8.80 -3.67
CA VAL A 232 9.68 -9.58 -3.03
C VAL A 232 9.87 -10.89 -3.79
N LEU A 233 11.11 -11.15 -4.19
CA LEU A 233 11.57 -12.39 -4.81
C LEU A 233 12.15 -13.36 -3.78
N GLU A 234 12.96 -12.83 -2.87
CA GLU A 234 13.63 -13.59 -1.80
C GLU A 234 13.65 -12.78 -0.52
N GLY A 235 13.70 -13.44 0.65
CA GLY A 235 13.75 -12.77 1.95
C GLY A 235 12.39 -12.53 2.58
N MET A 236 11.32 -13.24 2.18
CA MET A 236 10.02 -13.17 2.86
C MET A 236 10.08 -13.70 4.31
N ASP A 237 11.02 -14.53 4.65
CA ASP A 237 11.34 -14.94 6.02
C ASP A 237 11.92 -13.77 6.84
N VAL A 238 12.74 -12.90 6.22
CA VAL A 238 13.22 -11.65 6.83
C VAL A 238 12.07 -10.68 7.06
N VAL A 239 11.15 -10.52 6.08
CA VAL A 239 9.93 -9.71 6.23
C VAL A 239 9.08 -10.23 7.40
N ASP A 240 8.91 -11.55 7.52
CA ASP A 240 8.16 -12.16 8.61
C ASP A 240 8.83 -11.91 9.97
N LYS A 241 10.16 -12.00 10.02
CA LYS A 241 10.95 -11.73 11.23
C LYS A 241 10.79 -10.30 11.68
N ILE A 242 10.85 -9.34 10.75
CA ILE A 242 10.63 -7.91 11.04
C ILE A 242 9.20 -7.67 11.54
N ALA A 243 8.20 -8.26 10.88
CA ALA A 243 6.79 -8.11 11.25
C ALA A 243 6.46 -8.70 12.64
N ALA A 244 7.21 -9.70 13.06
CA ALA A 244 7.07 -10.35 14.38
C ALA A 244 7.85 -9.64 15.50
N ALA A 245 8.53 -8.52 15.21
CA ALA A 245 9.24 -7.76 16.22
C ALA A 245 8.30 -7.24 17.31
N GLU A 246 8.78 -7.17 18.55
CA GLU A 246 8.05 -6.55 19.65
C GLU A 246 7.92 -5.04 19.43
N THR A 247 6.70 -4.51 19.51
CA THR A 247 6.37 -3.12 19.23
C THR A 247 5.87 -2.37 20.47
N ASP A 248 5.90 -1.06 20.39
CA ASP A 248 5.20 -0.16 21.31
C ASP A 248 3.70 -0.01 20.92
N ASP A 249 2.98 0.87 21.63
CA ASP A 249 1.54 1.12 21.40
C ASP A 249 1.25 1.81 20.04
N ASN A 250 2.27 2.25 19.32
CA ASN A 250 2.19 2.87 17.99
C ASN A 250 2.68 1.94 16.86
N ASP A 251 2.77 0.65 17.12
CA ASP A 251 3.30 -0.36 16.19
C ASP A 251 4.79 -0.15 15.81
N LYS A 252 5.55 0.66 16.55
CA LYS A 252 6.97 0.88 16.31
C LYS A 252 7.80 -0.20 17.00
N PRO A 253 8.75 -0.85 16.30
CA PRO A 253 9.65 -1.82 16.92
C PRO A 253 10.38 -1.23 18.14
N LYS A 254 10.38 -1.95 19.27
CA LYS A 254 11.09 -1.54 20.49
C LYS A 254 12.62 -1.57 20.33
N LYS A 255 13.12 -2.39 19.41
CA LYS A 255 14.52 -2.37 18.96
C LYS A 255 14.56 -1.81 17.56
N ASP A 256 15.50 -0.91 17.31
CA ASP A 256 15.70 -0.34 15.99
C ASP A 256 15.96 -1.43 14.93
N ILE A 257 15.09 -1.49 13.94
CA ILE A 257 15.26 -2.27 12.71
C ILE A 257 15.41 -1.27 11.58
N LYS A 258 16.48 -1.40 10.78
CA LYS A 258 16.88 -0.40 9.80
C LYS A 258 17.15 -1.01 8.43
N ILE A 259 16.95 -0.19 7.41
CA ILE A 259 17.60 -0.37 6.11
C ILE A 259 19.05 0.09 6.32
N GLU A 260 20.03 -0.79 6.11
CA GLU A 260 21.44 -0.39 6.13
C GLU A 260 21.82 0.29 4.82
N LYS A 261 21.36 -0.25 3.69
CA LYS A 261 21.47 0.31 2.33
C LYS A 261 20.53 -0.39 1.37
N ILE A 262 20.34 0.19 0.19
CA ILE A 262 19.66 -0.46 -0.95
C ILE A 262 20.69 -0.61 -2.08
N GLU A 263 20.96 -1.85 -2.49
CA GLU A 263 21.84 -2.19 -3.61
C GLU A 263 21.00 -2.31 -4.90
N ILE A 264 21.38 -1.60 -5.95
CA ILE A 264 20.76 -1.73 -7.27
C ILE A 264 21.39 -2.93 -7.98
N ILE A 265 20.63 -4.00 -8.18
CA ILE A 265 21.07 -5.22 -8.89
C ILE A 265 20.87 -5.05 -10.40
N LYS A 266 19.69 -4.56 -10.78
CA LYS A 266 19.36 -4.23 -12.17
C LYS A 266 18.65 -2.89 -12.21
N ASP A 267 19.28 -1.93 -12.86
CA ASP A 267 18.74 -0.58 -13.02
C ASP A 267 17.72 -0.50 -14.18
N TYR A 268 16.95 0.58 -14.23
CA TYR A 268 16.03 0.90 -15.30
C TYR A 268 16.31 2.31 -15.85
N ASP A 269 16.33 2.42 -17.17
CA ASP A 269 16.58 3.68 -17.88
C ASP A 269 15.25 4.35 -18.25
N PHE A 270 14.86 5.37 -17.48
CA PHE A 270 13.63 6.14 -17.69
C PHE A 270 13.73 7.16 -18.85
N SER A 271 14.89 7.26 -19.53
CA SER A 271 15.07 8.16 -20.67
C SER A 271 14.64 7.55 -22.02
N LYS A 272 14.27 6.26 -22.00
CA LYS A 272 13.85 5.49 -23.19
C LYS A 272 12.31 5.50 -23.36
#